data_6a2c1c987d3af51e150062a114bbfbf0
#
_entry.id   6a2c1c987d3af51e150062a114bbfbf0
#
_cell.length_a   1.000
_cell.length_b   1.000
_cell.length_c   1.000
_cell.angle_alpha   90.00
_cell.angle_beta   90.00
_cell.angle_gamma   90.00
#
_symmetry.space_group_name_H-M   'P 1'
#
loop_
_entity.id
_entity.type
_entity.pdbx_description
1 polymer ?
#
loop_
_entity_poly.entity_id
_entity_poly.type
_entity_poly.pdbx_seq_one_letter_code
_entity_poly.pdbx_strand_id
1 'polypeptide(L)'
;MLITDQLLRRTERPPGPGSAGPGRDRGSVAVFTVVFAIAVVFLTALILDGGIAMNARERAIDIAGQAARAAAGDIDVAALQATGQAQIGQGACALAEQLVVRYAQLDSGGVDKVDSATMVGCTAPAGSDQARVSVRITTQPLVGVLGGFTETGTDSAVSECGINAGMEC
;
A
#
# COMPACT_ATOMS: atom_id res chain seq x y z
N MET A 1 72.17 -59.56 -8.84
CA MET A 1 71.43 -59.66 -7.57
C MET A 1 71.72 -58.43 -6.78
N LEU A 2 71.39 -57.22 -7.22
CA LEU A 2 71.72 -55.94 -6.59
C LEU A 2 70.78 -54.81 -7.17
N ILE A 3 69.51 -55.06 -7.23
CA ILE A 3 68.57 -54.03 -7.71
C ILE A 3 67.39 -53.79 -6.73
N THR A 4 67.35 -54.47 -5.59
CA THR A 4 66.17 -54.45 -4.71
C THR A 4 66.29 -53.48 -3.51
N ASP A 5 67.45 -52.81 -3.32
CA ASP A 5 67.68 -52.02 -2.09
C ASP A 5 67.62 -50.52 -2.24
N GLN A 6 67.23 -50.00 -3.42
CA GLN A 6 67.09 -48.55 -3.64
C GLN A 6 65.66 -48.02 -3.60
N LEU A 7 64.69 -48.88 -3.41
CA LEU A 7 63.26 -48.44 -3.42
C LEU A 7 62.68 -48.14 -2.04
N LEU A 8 63.40 -48.34 -0.95
CA LEU A 8 62.94 -48.14 0.42
C LEU A 8 63.50 -46.90 1.11
N ARG A 9 64.29 -46.07 0.43
CA ARG A 9 64.61 -44.69 0.92
C ARG A 9 63.78 -43.67 0.25
N ARG A 10 62.47 -43.81 0.31
CA ARG A 10 61.57 -42.71 0.03
C ARG A 10 61.52 -41.85 1.29
N THR A 11 62.53 -40.98 1.38
CA THR A 11 62.62 -39.80 2.19
C THR A 11 61.32 -39.41 2.85
N GLU A 12 61.25 -39.60 4.15
CA GLU A 12 60.37 -38.81 5.02
C GLU A 12 60.78 -37.36 4.85
N ARG A 13 59.98 -36.64 4.04
CA ARG A 13 60.07 -35.19 3.91
C ARG A 13 59.53 -34.62 5.22
N PRO A 14 60.32 -33.91 6.01
CA PRO A 14 59.82 -33.29 7.24
C PRO A 14 58.66 -32.34 6.85
N PRO A 15 57.61 -32.29 7.64
CA PRO A 15 56.54 -31.33 7.44
C PRO A 15 57.12 -29.93 7.47
N GLY A 16 57.01 -29.19 6.33
CA GLY A 16 57.48 -27.80 6.25
C GLY A 16 56.67 -26.92 7.22
N PRO A 17 57.32 -26.00 7.92
CA PRO A 17 56.61 -25.03 8.76
C PRO A 17 55.82 -24.09 7.83
N GLY A 18 54.50 -24.17 7.88
CA GLY A 18 53.71 -23.13 7.25
C GLY A 18 52.48 -23.53 6.45
N SER A 19 51.85 -24.66 6.71
CA SER A 19 50.42 -24.75 6.32
C SER A 19 49.56 -24.19 7.47
N ALA A 20 49.51 -22.86 7.55
CA ALA A 20 48.46 -22.18 8.27
C ALA A 20 47.15 -22.66 7.67
N GLY A 21 46.47 -23.58 8.35
CA GLY A 21 45.24 -24.18 7.92
C GLY A 21 44.19 -23.10 7.66
N PRO A 22 43.34 -23.25 6.62
CA PRO A 22 42.24 -22.31 6.31
C PRO A 22 41.09 -22.44 7.32
N GLY A 23 41.42 -22.36 8.61
CA GLY A 23 40.49 -22.66 9.69
C GLY A 23 39.95 -21.47 10.46
N ARG A 24 40.57 -20.29 10.32
CA ARG A 24 40.22 -19.14 11.19
C ARG A 24 39.18 -18.20 10.57
N ASP A 25 39.02 -18.17 9.24
CA ASP A 25 38.12 -17.22 8.58
C ASP A 25 36.75 -17.79 8.32
N ARG A 26 36.53 -19.10 8.44
CA ARG A 26 35.23 -19.74 8.19
C ARG A 26 34.14 -19.32 9.16
N GLY A 27 34.44 -19.01 10.40
CA GLY A 27 33.48 -18.56 11.40
C GLY A 27 32.96 -17.12 11.12
N SER A 28 33.86 -16.25 10.67
CA SER A 28 33.53 -14.84 10.37
C SER A 28 32.57 -14.71 9.20
N VAL A 29 32.80 -15.45 8.14
CA VAL A 29 31.92 -15.44 6.94
C VAL A 29 30.53 -16.00 7.27
N ALA A 30 30.46 -17.06 8.09
CA ALA A 30 29.16 -17.65 8.47
C ALA A 30 28.31 -16.65 9.27
N VAL A 31 28.89 -15.95 10.24
CA VAL A 31 28.18 -14.92 11.01
C VAL A 31 27.72 -13.78 10.10
N PHE A 32 28.60 -13.30 9.23
CA PHE A 32 28.25 -12.26 8.26
C PHE A 32 27.07 -12.68 7.35
N THR A 33 27.11 -13.92 6.84
CA THR A 33 26.04 -14.45 5.97
C THR A 33 24.70 -14.50 6.70
N VAL A 34 24.68 -14.93 7.96
CA VAL A 34 23.45 -14.99 8.76
C VAL A 34 22.91 -13.60 9.01
N VAL A 35 23.74 -12.65 9.44
CA VAL A 35 23.32 -11.26 9.68
C VAL A 35 22.82 -10.62 8.39
N PHE A 36 23.50 -10.84 7.27
CA PHE A 36 23.08 -10.34 5.97
C PHE A 36 21.75 -10.95 5.51
N ALA A 37 21.55 -12.24 5.70
CA ALA A 37 20.30 -12.90 5.38
C ALA A 37 19.12 -12.31 6.17
N ILE A 38 19.30 -12.08 7.47
CA ILE A 38 18.30 -11.43 8.32
C ILE A 38 18.00 -10.01 7.80
N ALA A 39 19.02 -9.24 7.48
CA ALA A 39 18.86 -7.88 6.96
C ALA A 39 18.08 -7.85 5.64
N VAL A 40 18.35 -8.81 4.73
CA VAL A 40 17.62 -8.94 3.46
C VAL A 40 16.14 -9.28 3.70
N VAL A 41 15.85 -10.18 4.64
CA VAL A 41 14.46 -10.53 5.00
C VAL A 41 13.72 -9.30 5.54
N PHE A 42 14.33 -8.55 6.45
CA PHE A 42 13.74 -7.31 6.98
C PHE A 42 13.50 -6.26 5.88
N LEU A 43 14.47 -6.08 4.98
CA LEU A 43 14.34 -5.13 3.87
C LEU A 43 13.20 -5.53 2.93
N THR A 44 13.09 -6.82 2.62
CA THR A 44 12.01 -7.35 1.79
C THR A 44 10.64 -7.13 2.44
N ALA A 45 10.53 -7.41 3.74
CA ALA A 45 9.31 -7.17 4.50
C ALA A 45 8.90 -5.68 4.48
N LEU A 46 9.87 -4.78 4.65
CA LEU A 46 9.63 -3.33 4.60
C LEU A 46 9.13 -2.86 3.23
N ILE A 47 9.69 -3.41 2.14
CA ILE A 47 9.25 -3.08 0.77
C ILE A 47 7.81 -3.55 0.53
N LEU A 48 7.48 -4.76 0.96
CA LEU A 48 6.13 -5.32 0.81
C LEU A 48 5.10 -4.52 1.62
N ASP A 49 5.36 -4.28 2.89
CA ASP A 49 4.47 -3.51 3.76
C ASP A 49 4.32 -2.05 3.28
N GLY A 50 5.42 -1.43 2.80
CA GLY A 50 5.38 -0.09 2.21
C GLY A 50 4.55 -0.02 0.93
N GLY A 51 4.61 -1.06 0.08
CA GLY A 51 3.77 -1.16 -1.12
C GLY A 51 2.28 -1.25 -0.78
N ILE A 52 1.91 -2.02 0.24
CA ILE A 52 0.53 -2.12 0.72
C ILE A 52 0.03 -0.76 1.25
N ALA A 53 0.85 -0.03 2.01
CA ALA A 53 0.48 1.28 2.52
C ALA A 53 0.21 2.30 1.39
N MET A 54 1.05 2.31 0.35
CA MET A 54 0.83 3.18 -0.82
C MET A 54 -0.44 2.82 -1.56
N ASN A 55 -0.69 1.53 -1.81
CA ASN A 55 -1.91 1.07 -2.45
C ASN A 55 -3.17 1.40 -1.62
N ALA A 56 -3.07 1.27 -0.29
CA ALA A 56 -4.14 1.66 0.62
C ALA A 56 -4.48 3.15 0.51
N ARG A 57 -3.48 4.01 0.40
CA ARG A 57 -3.69 5.45 0.21
C ARG A 57 -4.37 5.78 -1.12
N GLU A 58 -3.93 5.17 -2.21
CA GLU A 58 -4.56 5.34 -3.53
C GLU A 58 -6.02 4.90 -3.51
N ARG A 59 -6.31 3.74 -2.92
CA ARG A 59 -7.69 3.26 -2.74
C ARG A 59 -8.55 4.21 -1.90
N ALA A 60 -8.00 4.78 -0.83
CA ALA A 60 -8.72 5.75 -0.02
C ALA A 60 -9.11 6.99 -0.83
N ILE A 61 -8.20 7.48 -1.69
CA ILE A 61 -8.46 8.60 -2.59
C ILE A 61 -9.52 8.23 -3.64
N ASP A 62 -9.41 7.05 -4.24
CA ASP A 62 -10.37 6.58 -5.25
C ASP A 62 -11.79 6.44 -4.68
N ILE A 63 -11.92 5.85 -3.48
CA ILE A 63 -13.21 5.74 -2.80
C ILE A 63 -13.76 7.12 -2.44
N ALA A 64 -12.91 8.02 -1.95
CA ALA A 64 -13.31 9.40 -1.64
C ALA A 64 -13.77 10.14 -2.90
N GLY A 65 -13.08 9.98 -4.03
CA GLY A 65 -13.46 10.57 -5.31
C GLY A 65 -14.78 10.04 -5.84
N GLN A 66 -15.02 8.74 -5.71
CA GLN A 66 -16.31 8.16 -6.11
C GLN A 66 -17.45 8.62 -5.19
N ALA A 67 -17.20 8.68 -3.87
CA ALA A 67 -18.16 9.17 -2.91
C ALA A 67 -18.47 10.67 -3.11
N ALA A 68 -17.45 11.48 -3.43
CA ALA A 68 -17.63 12.89 -3.76
C ALA A 68 -18.46 13.08 -5.04
N ARG A 69 -18.20 12.28 -6.09
CA ARG A 69 -19.03 12.29 -7.32
C ARG A 69 -20.46 11.86 -7.05
N ALA A 70 -20.67 10.85 -6.20
CA ALA A 70 -22.02 10.44 -5.81
C ALA A 70 -22.74 11.54 -5.04
N ALA A 71 -22.06 12.24 -4.14
CA ALA A 71 -22.60 13.39 -3.41
C ALA A 71 -22.94 14.55 -4.34
N ALA A 72 -22.05 14.87 -5.28
CA ALA A 72 -22.28 15.93 -6.27
C ALA A 72 -23.40 15.60 -7.25
N GLY A 73 -23.66 14.31 -7.48
CA GLY A 73 -24.76 13.82 -8.34
C GLY A 73 -26.14 13.85 -7.67
N ASP A 74 -26.23 14.10 -6.36
CA ASP A 74 -27.50 14.33 -5.66
C ASP A 74 -28.02 15.75 -5.96
N ILE A 75 -28.65 15.91 -7.14
CA ILE A 75 -29.08 17.21 -7.63
C ILE A 75 -30.49 17.56 -7.10
N ASP A 76 -30.64 18.78 -6.58
CA ASP A 76 -31.94 19.33 -6.23
C ASP A 76 -32.72 19.65 -7.51
N VAL A 77 -33.65 18.75 -7.87
CA VAL A 77 -34.48 18.87 -9.09
C VAL A 77 -35.37 20.11 -9.05
N ALA A 78 -35.86 20.49 -7.86
CA ALA A 78 -36.71 21.66 -7.74
C ALA A 78 -35.92 22.95 -8.00
N ALA A 79 -34.73 23.05 -7.46
CA ALA A 79 -33.81 24.15 -7.71
C ALA A 79 -33.40 24.22 -9.19
N LEU A 80 -33.10 23.06 -9.79
CA LEU A 80 -32.73 22.97 -11.20
C LEU A 80 -33.86 23.47 -12.10
N GLN A 81 -35.10 23.08 -11.82
CA GLN A 81 -36.28 23.52 -12.59
C GLN A 81 -36.57 25.01 -12.41
N ALA A 82 -36.33 25.55 -11.23
CA ALA A 82 -36.59 26.94 -10.93
C ALA A 82 -35.53 27.92 -11.47
N THR A 83 -34.25 27.50 -11.39
CA THR A 83 -33.10 28.38 -11.70
C THR A 83 -32.34 28.01 -12.95
N GLY A 84 -32.49 26.77 -13.45
CA GLY A 84 -31.69 26.22 -14.53
C GLY A 84 -30.26 25.84 -14.11
N GLN A 85 -29.90 25.92 -12.81
CA GLN A 85 -28.59 25.61 -12.28
C GLN A 85 -28.64 24.32 -11.44
N ALA A 86 -27.67 23.43 -11.67
CA ALA A 86 -27.51 22.25 -10.84
C ALA A 86 -27.00 22.66 -9.47
N GLN A 87 -27.71 22.25 -8.45
CA GLN A 87 -27.34 22.48 -7.03
C GLN A 87 -27.40 21.15 -6.28
N ILE A 88 -26.50 20.97 -5.34
CA ILE A 88 -26.43 19.75 -4.53
C ILE A 88 -27.62 19.72 -3.56
N GLY A 89 -28.30 18.57 -3.50
CA GLY A 89 -29.41 18.30 -2.63
C GLY A 89 -28.99 18.06 -1.17
N GLN A 90 -29.97 17.95 -0.28
CA GLN A 90 -29.73 17.74 1.15
C GLN A 90 -29.27 16.30 1.48
N GLY A 91 -29.46 15.33 0.58
CA GLY A 91 -29.13 13.92 0.75
C GLY A 91 -27.69 13.54 0.39
N ALA A 92 -26.93 14.47 -0.16
CA ALA A 92 -25.63 14.21 -0.77
C ALA A 92 -24.64 13.46 0.14
N CYS A 93 -24.49 13.88 1.38
CA CYS A 93 -23.58 13.21 2.31
C CYS A 93 -24.08 11.82 2.74
N ALA A 94 -25.39 11.62 2.83
CA ALA A 94 -25.94 10.29 3.14
C ALA A 94 -25.71 9.31 1.97
N LEU A 95 -25.81 9.78 0.74
CA LEU A 95 -25.52 8.98 -0.45
C LEU A 95 -24.03 8.60 -0.53
N ALA A 96 -23.14 9.55 -0.25
CA ALA A 96 -21.70 9.30 -0.16
C ALA A 96 -21.37 8.25 0.90
N GLU A 97 -21.95 8.33 2.08
CA GLU A 97 -21.75 7.38 3.17
C GLU A 97 -22.20 5.97 2.78
N GLN A 98 -23.39 5.83 2.18
CA GLN A 98 -23.87 4.55 1.69
C GLN A 98 -22.91 3.89 0.68
N LEU A 99 -22.32 4.69 -0.19
CA LEU A 99 -21.34 4.21 -1.17
C LEU A 99 -20.08 3.71 -0.49
N VAL A 100 -19.52 4.47 0.46
CA VAL A 100 -18.31 4.08 1.23
C VAL A 100 -18.56 2.76 1.97
N VAL A 101 -19.69 2.62 2.67
CA VAL A 101 -20.05 1.38 3.37
C VAL A 101 -20.18 0.20 2.41
N ARG A 102 -20.77 0.42 1.23
CA ARG A 102 -20.90 -0.64 0.22
C ARG A 102 -19.55 -1.08 -0.33
N TYR A 103 -18.60 -0.16 -0.51
CA TYR A 103 -17.22 -0.50 -0.89
C TYR A 103 -16.53 -1.40 0.16
N ALA A 104 -16.65 -1.07 1.44
CA ALA A 104 -16.09 -1.87 2.51
C ALA A 104 -16.63 -3.32 2.51
N GLN A 105 -17.88 -3.52 2.10
CA GLN A 105 -18.49 -4.85 2.02
C GLN A 105 -18.04 -5.65 0.79
N LEU A 106 -17.76 -4.99 -0.33
CA LEU A 106 -17.38 -5.65 -1.59
C LEU A 106 -15.89 -6.03 -1.63
N ASP A 107 -15.04 -5.27 -0.97
CA ASP A 107 -13.58 -5.47 -0.98
C ASP A 107 -13.10 -6.40 0.15
N SER A 108 -13.92 -7.37 0.51
CA SER A 108 -13.63 -8.31 1.61
C SER A 108 -12.73 -9.50 1.25
N GLY A 109 -12.16 -9.55 0.03
CA GLY A 109 -11.35 -10.67 -0.46
C GLY A 109 -10.03 -10.24 -1.09
N GLY A 110 -8.92 -10.92 -0.74
CA GLY A 110 -7.61 -10.74 -1.37
C GLY A 110 -6.49 -10.40 -0.39
N VAL A 111 -5.27 -10.30 -0.92
CA VAL A 111 -4.04 -9.99 -0.16
C VAL A 111 -4.03 -8.54 0.34
N ASP A 112 -4.69 -7.64 -0.40
CA ASP A 112 -4.80 -6.20 -0.11
C ASP A 112 -6.17 -5.85 0.48
N LYS A 113 -6.70 -6.72 1.31
CA LYS A 113 -8.02 -6.56 1.90
C LYS A 113 -8.14 -5.26 2.68
N VAL A 114 -9.19 -4.50 2.38
CA VAL A 114 -9.63 -3.37 3.22
C VAL A 114 -10.45 -3.94 4.38
N ASP A 115 -9.93 -3.84 5.60
CA ASP A 115 -10.65 -4.31 6.79
C ASP A 115 -11.84 -3.42 7.13
N SER A 116 -11.68 -2.12 6.91
CA SER A 116 -12.77 -1.17 7.08
C SER A 116 -12.57 0.07 6.22
N ALA A 117 -13.67 0.60 5.69
CA ALA A 117 -13.73 1.92 5.09
C ALA A 117 -14.80 2.73 5.81
N THR A 118 -14.46 3.92 6.24
CA THR A 118 -15.36 4.82 6.96
C THR A 118 -15.26 6.23 6.39
N MET A 119 -16.38 6.89 6.20
CA MET A 119 -16.41 8.32 5.89
C MET A 119 -16.08 9.11 7.15
N VAL A 120 -15.01 9.89 7.13
CA VAL A 120 -14.55 10.72 8.26
C VAL A 120 -14.88 12.20 8.10
N GLY A 121 -15.33 12.59 6.92
CA GLY A 121 -15.78 13.94 6.64
C GLY A 121 -16.57 14.01 5.34
N CYS A 122 -17.62 14.81 5.34
CA CYS A 122 -18.36 15.17 4.14
C CYS A 122 -18.76 16.63 4.24
N THR A 123 -18.49 17.38 3.19
CA THR A 123 -18.91 18.77 3.05
C THR A 123 -19.54 18.91 1.68
N ALA A 124 -20.86 18.96 1.66
CA ALA A 124 -21.67 19.16 0.48
C ALA A 124 -22.83 20.10 0.85
N PRO A 125 -22.59 21.42 0.95
CA PRO A 125 -23.63 22.36 1.33
C PRO A 125 -24.76 22.35 0.34
N ALA A 126 -25.99 22.24 0.82
CA ALA A 126 -27.17 22.34 -0.04
C ALA A 126 -27.16 23.68 -0.78
N GLY A 127 -27.44 23.64 -2.09
CA GLY A 127 -27.38 24.82 -2.94
C GLY A 127 -25.96 25.17 -3.46
N SER A 128 -24.92 24.44 -3.08
CA SER A 128 -23.59 24.55 -3.68
C SER A 128 -23.43 23.65 -4.90
N ASP A 129 -22.35 23.85 -5.62
CA ASP A 129 -21.92 23.03 -6.76
C ASP A 129 -20.78 22.07 -6.41
N GLN A 130 -20.25 22.12 -5.19
CA GLN A 130 -19.08 21.35 -4.78
C GLN A 130 -19.38 20.40 -3.62
N ALA A 131 -18.93 19.17 -3.76
CA ALA A 131 -18.90 18.18 -2.69
C ALA A 131 -17.45 17.74 -2.41
N ARG A 132 -17.11 17.65 -1.13
CA ARG A 132 -15.81 17.12 -0.67
C ARG A 132 -16.05 15.99 0.32
N VAL A 133 -15.41 14.88 0.08
CA VAL A 133 -15.53 13.69 0.93
C VAL A 133 -14.15 13.23 1.37
N SER A 134 -14.02 12.86 2.64
CA SER A 134 -12.82 12.26 3.21
C SER A 134 -13.15 10.86 3.69
N VAL A 135 -12.38 9.88 3.25
CA VAL A 135 -12.54 8.47 3.59
C VAL A 135 -11.28 7.98 4.29
N ARG A 136 -11.49 7.24 5.36
CA ARG A 136 -10.42 6.52 6.05
C ARG A 136 -10.58 5.04 5.79
N ILE A 137 -9.49 4.39 5.37
CA ILE A 137 -9.43 2.94 5.26
C ILE A 137 -8.39 2.38 6.21
N THR A 138 -8.64 1.17 6.68
CA THR A 138 -7.72 0.40 7.51
C THR A 138 -7.40 -0.89 6.78
N THR A 139 -6.11 -1.20 6.65
CA THR A 139 -5.61 -2.41 6.02
C THR A 139 -4.64 -3.12 6.96
N GLN A 140 -4.54 -4.44 6.84
CA GLN A 140 -3.55 -5.22 7.56
C GLN A 140 -2.29 -5.41 6.72
N PRO A 141 -1.11 -5.25 7.31
CA PRO A 141 0.14 -5.54 6.62
C PRO A 141 0.31 -7.04 6.42
N LEU A 142 1.01 -7.42 5.35
CA LEU A 142 1.25 -8.83 5.03
C LEU A 142 2.20 -9.50 6.04
N VAL A 143 3.24 -8.78 6.45
CA VAL A 143 4.29 -9.28 7.35
C VAL A 143 4.13 -8.74 8.77
N GLY A 144 3.44 -7.63 8.92
CA GLY A 144 3.14 -7.04 10.23
C GLY A 144 4.31 -6.38 10.94
N VAL A 145 5.41 -6.10 10.22
CA VAL A 145 6.60 -5.46 10.80
C VAL A 145 6.31 -4.03 11.24
N LEU A 146 5.46 -3.32 10.51
CA LEU A 146 5.11 -1.92 10.76
C LEU A 146 3.78 -1.75 11.52
N GLY A 147 3.08 -2.83 11.83
CA GLY A 147 1.73 -2.76 12.41
C GLY A 147 0.64 -2.48 11.37
N GLY A 148 -0.62 -2.36 11.79
CA GLY A 148 -1.74 -2.03 10.91
C GLY A 148 -1.63 -0.61 10.35
N PHE A 149 -1.99 -0.44 9.07
CA PHE A 149 -1.98 0.87 8.40
C PHE A 149 -3.39 1.47 8.40
N THR A 150 -3.45 2.76 8.68
CA THR A 150 -4.67 3.55 8.54
C THR A 150 -4.38 4.73 7.64
N GLU A 151 -4.98 4.72 6.45
CA GLU A 151 -4.79 5.76 5.46
C GLU A 151 -6.08 6.57 5.28
N THR A 152 -5.92 7.85 5.02
CA THR A 152 -7.04 8.77 4.79
C THR A 152 -6.89 9.41 3.42
N GLY A 153 -7.84 9.14 2.55
CA GLY A 153 -7.99 9.82 1.27
C GLY A 153 -9.04 10.92 1.37
N THR A 154 -8.79 12.03 0.69
CA THR A 154 -9.77 13.13 0.56
C THR A 154 -9.81 13.54 -0.90
N ASP A 155 -11.03 13.64 -1.43
CA ASP A 155 -11.25 14.14 -2.78
C ASP A 155 -12.48 15.04 -2.83
N SER A 156 -12.62 15.78 -3.93
CA SER A 156 -13.73 16.69 -4.17
C SER A 156 -14.25 16.52 -5.59
N ALA A 157 -15.55 16.65 -5.75
CA ALA A 157 -16.22 16.66 -7.04
C ALA A 157 -17.14 17.88 -7.14
N VAL A 158 -17.37 18.31 -8.36
CA VAL A 158 -18.29 19.40 -8.71
C VAL A 158 -19.53 18.76 -9.32
N SER A 159 -20.73 19.24 -8.97
CA SER A 159 -21.94 18.87 -9.68
C SER A 159 -21.79 19.26 -11.16
N GLU A 160 -22.25 18.40 -12.05
CA GLU A 160 -22.13 18.66 -13.49
C GLU A 160 -22.72 20.02 -13.84
N CYS A 161 -21.98 20.79 -14.63
CA CYS A 161 -22.42 22.08 -15.11
C CYS A 161 -23.75 21.91 -15.80
N GLY A 162 -24.77 22.63 -15.32
CA GLY A 162 -26.08 22.65 -15.97
C GLY A 162 -25.94 23.05 -17.42
N ILE A 163 -26.93 22.67 -18.24
CA ILE A 163 -27.01 22.76 -19.70
C ILE A 163 -26.70 24.17 -20.28
N ASN A 164 -26.48 25.16 -19.45
CA ASN A 164 -26.07 26.50 -19.87
C ASN A 164 -24.55 26.52 -20.14
N ALA A 165 -24.23 25.90 -21.26
CA ALA A 165 -22.91 25.92 -21.90
C ALA A 165 -22.37 27.35 -21.99
N GLY A 166 -21.30 27.60 -21.29
CA GLY A 166 -20.53 28.84 -21.35
C GLY A 166 -19.54 28.98 -20.23
N MET A 167 -19.60 28.14 -19.19
CA MET A 167 -18.61 28.10 -18.15
C MET A 167 -17.82 26.81 -18.31
N GLU A 168 -16.51 26.95 -18.55
CA GLU A 168 -15.58 25.83 -18.55
C GLU A 168 -15.66 25.12 -17.20
N CYS A 169 -16.06 23.84 -17.25
CA CYS A 169 -15.95 22.92 -16.12
C CYS A 169 -14.53 22.38 -16.02
#